data_f2be0562654ad6d2e3dc828f12fbf1f6
#
_entry.id   f2be0562654ad6d2e3dc828f12fbf1f6
#
_cell.length_a   1.000
_cell.length_b   1.000
_cell.length_c   1.000
_cell.angle_alpha   90.00
_cell.angle_beta   90.00
_cell.angle_gamma   90.00
#
_symmetry.space_group_name_H-M   'P 1'
#
loop_
_entity.id
_entity.type
_entity.pdbx_description
1 polymer ?
#
loop_
_entity_poly.entity_id
_entity_poly.type
_entity_poly.pdbx_seq_one_letter_code
_entity_poly.pdbx_strand_id
1 'polypeptide(L)' 'MRLSTQNQFKGTIVEVDIGTVMAIVRVRLDGGDHVVTSSVTKDAVLNLDLKEGQPATVFIKASAVIIGVE' A
#
# COMPACT_ATOMS: atom_id res chain seq x y z
N MET A 1 -16.18 -3.69 3.12
CA MET A 1 -15.04 -4.10 3.96
C MET A 1 -14.96 -3.19 5.17
N ARG A 2 -14.88 -3.78 6.34
CA ARG A 2 -14.80 -3.03 7.60
C ARG A 2 -13.56 -3.46 8.37
N LEU A 3 -12.74 -2.49 8.77
CA LEU A 3 -11.53 -2.73 9.55
C LEU A 3 -11.49 -1.78 10.74
N SER A 4 -10.77 -2.16 11.77
CA SER A 4 -10.66 -1.35 12.99
C SER A 4 -9.74 -0.14 12.82
N THR A 5 -8.89 -0.14 11.80
CA THR A 5 -7.98 0.98 11.57
C THR A 5 -8.72 2.20 11.04
N GLN A 6 -8.33 3.38 11.53
CA GLN A 6 -8.85 4.65 11.04
C GLN A 6 -7.97 5.27 9.95
N ASN A 7 -6.77 4.74 9.74
CA ASN A 7 -5.85 5.23 8.72
C ASN A 7 -6.10 4.48 7.41
N GLN A 8 -7.04 4.99 6.62
CA GLN A 8 -7.47 4.38 5.37
C GLN A 8 -7.37 5.42 4.25
N PHE A 9 -6.61 5.11 3.22
CA PHE A 9 -6.36 6.03 2.12
C PHE A 9 -6.60 5.34 0.79
N LYS A 10 -7.47 5.92 -0.03
CA LYS A 10 -7.70 5.42 -1.38
C LYS A 10 -6.59 5.89 -2.30
N GLY A 11 -6.22 5.06 -3.24
CA GLY A 11 -5.19 5.39 -4.20
C GLY A 11 -5.17 4.44 -5.38
N THR A 12 -4.08 4.51 -6.14
CA THR A 12 -3.86 3.70 -7.33
C THR A 12 -2.47 3.07 -7.24
N ILE A 13 -2.38 1.78 -7.51
CA ILE A 13 -1.09 1.08 -7.55
C ILE A 13 -0.30 1.62 -8.74
N VAL A 14 0.90 2.15 -8.47
CA VAL A 14 1.76 2.73 -9.51
C VAL A 14 3.00 1.88 -9.78
N GLU A 15 3.31 0.94 -8.90
CA GLU A 15 4.45 0.03 -9.11
C GLU A 15 4.21 -1.27 -8.35
N VAL A 16 4.55 -2.40 -9.01
CA VAL A 16 4.62 -3.71 -8.38
C VAL A 16 5.97 -4.31 -8.78
N ASP A 17 6.88 -4.44 -7.82
CA ASP A 17 8.22 -4.98 -8.03
C ASP A 17 8.32 -6.31 -7.29
N ILE A 18 8.30 -7.41 -8.03
CA ILE A 18 8.22 -8.76 -7.47
C ILE A 18 9.63 -9.35 -7.39
N GLY A 19 10.06 -9.65 -6.17
CA GLY A 19 11.28 -10.39 -5.93
C GLY A 19 11.02 -11.89 -5.81
N THR A 20 11.98 -12.61 -5.25
CA THR A 20 11.88 -14.07 -5.11
C THR A 20 10.85 -14.48 -4.06
N VAL A 21 10.84 -13.79 -2.91
CA VAL A 21 9.96 -14.10 -1.78
C VAL A 21 9.06 -12.91 -1.45
N MET A 22 9.62 -11.70 -1.52
CA MET A 22 8.94 -10.46 -1.17
C MET A 22 8.70 -9.62 -2.40
N ALA A 23 7.79 -8.69 -2.29
CA ALA A 23 7.49 -7.72 -3.33
C ALA A 23 7.30 -6.34 -2.71
N ILE A 24 7.61 -5.32 -3.50
CA ILE A 24 7.34 -3.93 -3.14
C ILE A 24 6.17 -3.45 -3.97
N VAL A 25 5.18 -2.90 -3.31
CA VAL A 25 4.01 -2.31 -3.96
C VAL A 25 3.95 -0.84 -3.57
N ARG A 26 3.87 0.04 -4.58
CA ARG A 26 3.75 1.48 -4.35
C ARG A 26 2.39 1.94 -4.79
N VAL A 27 1.74 2.70 -3.90
CA VAL A 27 0.39 3.22 -4.13
C VAL A 27 0.45 4.74 -4.04
N ARG A 28 0.05 5.41 -5.13
CA ARG A 28 -0.12 6.86 -5.09
C ARG A 28 -1.49 7.16 -4.52
N LEU A 29 -1.53 7.95 -3.45
CA LEU A 29 -2.78 8.31 -2.79
C LEU A 29 -3.55 9.34 -3.61
N ASP A 30 -4.88 9.25 -3.58
CA ASP A 30 -5.75 10.19 -4.28
C ASP A 30 -5.59 11.59 -3.69
N GLY A 31 -5.69 12.58 -4.55
CA GLY A 31 -5.66 13.98 -4.14
C GLY A 31 -4.29 14.61 -4.05
N GLY A 32 -3.23 13.92 -4.47
CA GLY A 32 -1.88 14.48 -4.44
C GLY A 32 -0.85 13.55 -5.03
N ASP A 33 0.42 13.82 -4.71
CA ASP A 33 1.56 13.08 -5.23
C ASP A 33 2.19 12.15 -4.18
N HIS A 34 1.52 11.96 -3.05
CA HIS A 34 2.04 11.09 -1.99
C HIS A 34 2.00 9.63 -2.42
N VAL A 35 3.12 8.95 -2.26
CA VAL A 35 3.25 7.53 -2.58
C VAL A 35 3.56 6.76 -1.30
N VAL A 36 2.77 5.74 -1.03
CA VAL A 36 3.00 4.83 0.09
C VAL A 36 3.65 3.57 -0.45
N THR A 37 4.75 3.16 0.18
CA THR A 37 5.48 1.96 -0.18
C THR A 37 5.13 0.85 0.81
N SER A 38 4.74 -0.30 0.28
CA SER A 38 4.40 -1.47 1.08
C SER A 38 5.30 -2.63 0.70
N SER A 39 5.78 -3.36 1.70
CA SER A 39 6.51 -4.61 1.51
C SER A 39 5.56 -5.75 1.86
N VAL A 40 5.28 -6.60 0.89
CA VAL A 40 4.36 -7.72 1.03
C VAL A 40 5.03 -8.98 0.49
N THR A 41 4.45 -10.14 0.77
CA THR A 41 4.97 -11.37 0.19
C THR A 41 4.61 -11.45 -1.29
N LYS A 42 5.46 -12.14 -2.06
CA LYS A 42 5.14 -12.45 -3.45
C LYS A 42 3.80 -13.17 -3.55
N ASP A 43 3.53 -14.10 -2.63
CA ASP A 43 2.27 -14.84 -2.63
C ASP A 43 1.07 -13.92 -2.44
N ALA A 44 1.19 -12.87 -1.62
CA ALA A 44 0.11 -11.90 -1.44
C ALA A 44 -0.19 -11.16 -2.74
N VAL A 45 0.86 -10.77 -3.48
CA VAL A 45 0.69 -10.10 -4.79
C VAL A 45 -0.06 -11.02 -5.75
N LEU A 46 0.33 -12.29 -5.80
CA LEU A 46 -0.30 -13.27 -6.71
C LEU A 46 -1.74 -13.57 -6.30
N ASN A 47 -1.98 -13.79 -5.01
CA ASN A 47 -3.31 -14.13 -4.50
C ASN A 47 -4.31 -12.99 -4.67
N LEU A 48 -3.87 -11.76 -4.51
CA LEU A 48 -4.71 -10.57 -4.66
C LEU A 48 -4.70 -10.02 -6.08
N ASP A 49 -3.86 -10.59 -6.95
CA ASP A 49 -3.71 -10.15 -8.34
C ASP A 49 -3.42 -8.65 -8.43
N LEU A 50 -2.44 -8.18 -7.65
CA LEU A 50 -2.09 -6.77 -7.61
C LEU A 50 -1.37 -6.34 -8.89
N LYS A 51 -1.82 -5.25 -9.49
CA LYS A 51 -1.31 -4.76 -10.77
C LYS A 51 -1.22 -3.25 -10.78
N GLU A 52 -0.28 -2.72 -11.57
CA GLU A 52 -0.22 -1.29 -11.84
C GLU A 52 -1.53 -0.80 -12.45
N GLY A 53 -1.96 0.39 -12.03
CA GLY A 53 -3.19 1.00 -12.50
C GLY A 53 -4.44 0.57 -11.73
N GLN A 54 -4.33 -0.40 -10.84
CA GLN A 54 -5.45 -0.93 -10.08
C GLN A 54 -5.80 0.02 -8.92
N PRO A 55 -7.08 0.32 -8.70
CA PRO A 55 -7.50 1.02 -7.48
C PRO A 55 -7.19 0.18 -6.25
N ALA A 56 -6.70 0.82 -5.21
CA ALA A 56 -6.38 0.13 -3.96
C ALA A 56 -6.63 1.06 -2.78
N THR A 57 -6.88 0.47 -1.62
CA THR A 57 -6.96 1.21 -0.37
C THR A 57 -5.78 0.81 0.51
N VAL A 58 -5.09 1.81 1.05
CA VAL A 58 -3.98 1.61 1.97
C VAL A 58 -4.51 1.70 3.39
N PHE A 59 -4.23 0.70 4.20
CA PHE A 59 -4.58 0.65 5.61
C PHE A 59 -3.30 0.70 6.42
N ILE A 60 -3.20 1.66 7.36
CA ILE A 60 -2.00 1.81 8.18
C ILE A 60 -2.41 1.68 9.64
N LYS A 61 -1.84 0.68 10.31
CA LYS A 61 -2.08 0.49 11.73
C LYS A 61 -1.59 1.71 12.51
N ALA A 62 -2.43 2.23 13.41
CA ALA A 62 -2.11 3.45 14.14
C ALA A 62 -0.79 3.35 14.90
N SER A 63 -0.48 2.20 15.46
CA SER A 63 0.77 1.98 16.20
C SER A 63 2.01 1.96 15.32
N ALA A 64 1.85 1.90 13.99
CA ALA A 64 2.97 1.91 13.05
C ALA A 64 3.26 3.30 12.51
N VAL A 65 2.45 4.30 12.85
CA VAL A 65 2.64 5.67 12.38
C VAL A 65 3.62 6.37 13.31
N ILE A 66 4.67 6.95 12.72
CA ILE A 66 5.72 7.67 13.43
C ILE A 66 5.56 9.14 13.13
N ILE A 67 5.67 9.98 14.16
CA ILE A 67 5.53 11.43 14.02
C ILE A 67 6.93 12.05 14.09
N GLY A 68 7.21 12.92 13.13
CA GLY A 68 8.43 13.74 13.14
C GLY A 68 8.09 15.21 13.03
N VAL A 69 8.83 16.05 13.74
CA VAL A 69 8.74 17.51 13.63
C VAL A 69 10.15 18.09 13.70
N GLU A 70 10.29 19.34 13.29
CA GLU A 70 11.55 20.08 13.40
C GLU A 70 11.51 21.10 14.54
#